data_e220cf47ec469a56befc87752e43b96d
#
_entry.id   e220cf47ec469a56befc87752e43b96d
#
_cell.length_a   1.000
_cell.length_b   1.000
_cell.length_c   1.000
_cell.angle_alpha   90.00
_cell.angle_beta   90.00
_cell.angle_gamma   90.00
#
_symmetry.space_group_name_H-M   'P 1'
#
loop_
_entity.id
_entity.type
_entity.pdbx_description
1 polymer ?
#
loop_
_entity_poly.entity_id
_entity_poly.type
_entity_poly.pdbx_seq_one_letter_code
_entity_poly.pdbx_strand_id
1 'polypeptide(L)'
;MRRWRDSDREPFAALNADSLVREYMQGPMTREESDAFVDRIKAQWEESGWGLWAVGVPGVAPFIGYVGLWPADFVTGSPMIEVGWRLARQHWGHGYATEAAREALRYGFEVVEATEIVSLTVPQNIRSRRVMERIGLVHDPADDFDHPGVDPLLYPHLVRHVLYRISRAAWSARR
;
A
#
# COMPACT_ATOMS: atom_id res chain seq x y z
N MET A 1 -3.31 -12.04 7.19
CA MET A 1 -2.85 -11.81 5.79
C MET A 1 -2.61 -13.17 5.14
N ARG A 2 -2.82 -13.32 3.84
CA ARG A 2 -2.67 -14.56 3.08
C ARG A 2 -2.40 -14.28 1.59
N ARG A 3 -2.02 -15.31 0.85
CA ARG A 3 -1.93 -15.25 -0.63
C ARG A 3 -3.34 -15.05 -1.22
N TRP A 4 -3.39 -14.44 -2.40
CA TRP A 4 -4.63 -14.17 -3.12
C TRP A 4 -5.28 -15.44 -3.63
N ARG A 5 -6.63 -15.46 -3.62
CA ARG A 5 -7.49 -16.49 -4.19
C ARG A 5 -8.33 -15.90 -5.30
N ASP A 6 -8.84 -16.73 -6.18
CA ASP A 6 -9.72 -16.23 -7.26
C ASP A 6 -11.03 -15.66 -6.70
N SER A 7 -11.50 -16.19 -5.56
CA SER A 7 -12.65 -15.63 -4.84
C SER A 7 -12.47 -14.21 -4.30
N ASP A 8 -11.23 -13.68 -4.27
CA ASP A 8 -10.95 -12.31 -3.84
C ASP A 8 -11.19 -11.28 -4.96
N ARG A 9 -11.25 -11.70 -6.22
CA ARG A 9 -11.41 -10.81 -7.39
C ARG A 9 -12.70 -10.01 -7.32
N GLU A 10 -13.82 -10.64 -7.00
CA GLU A 10 -15.12 -9.98 -6.92
C GLU A 10 -15.17 -8.89 -5.86
N PRO A 11 -14.88 -9.17 -4.56
CA PRO A 11 -14.87 -8.13 -3.54
C PRO A 11 -13.76 -7.08 -3.76
N PHE A 12 -12.66 -7.43 -4.43
CA PHE A 12 -11.63 -6.46 -4.78
C PHE A 12 -12.07 -5.51 -5.90
N ALA A 13 -12.78 -6.00 -6.91
CA ALA A 13 -13.37 -5.14 -7.96
C ALA A 13 -14.40 -4.18 -7.35
N ALA A 14 -15.26 -4.65 -6.46
CA ALA A 14 -16.20 -3.78 -5.74
C ALA A 14 -15.47 -2.69 -4.91
N LEU A 15 -14.39 -3.05 -4.24
CA LEU A 15 -13.54 -2.11 -3.49
C LEU A 15 -12.90 -1.07 -4.42
N ASN A 16 -12.40 -1.47 -5.60
CA ASN A 16 -11.76 -0.59 -6.56
C ASN A 16 -12.75 0.28 -7.35
N ALA A 17 -14.01 -0.08 -7.40
CA ALA A 17 -15.09 0.74 -7.97
C ALA A 17 -15.59 1.82 -7.00
N ASP A 18 -15.28 1.72 -5.69
CA ASP A 18 -15.69 2.73 -4.69
C ASP A 18 -14.82 3.99 -4.82
N SER A 19 -15.45 5.10 -5.24
CA SER A 19 -14.78 6.40 -5.43
C SER A 19 -14.17 6.95 -4.14
N LEU A 20 -14.73 6.66 -2.97
CA LEU A 20 -14.17 7.09 -1.68
C LEU A 20 -12.93 6.27 -1.30
N VAL A 21 -12.88 5.00 -1.64
CA VAL A 21 -11.67 4.18 -1.47
C VAL A 21 -10.56 4.69 -2.37
N ARG A 22 -10.91 5.17 -3.55
CA ARG A 22 -9.97 5.67 -4.55
C ARG A 22 -9.88 7.20 -4.65
N GLU A 23 -10.37 7.90 -3.62
CA GLU A 23 -10.39 9.37 -3.52
C GLU A 23 -9.01 10.00 -3.81
N TYR A 24 -7.93 9.36 -3.39
CA TYR A 24 -6.54 9.80 -3.57
C TYR A 24 -5.79 8.98 -4.62
N MET A 25 -6.49 8.50 -5.64
CA MET A 25 -5.96 7.76 -6.79
C MET A 25 -6.60 8.28 -8.08
N GLN A 26 -6.13 7.82 -9.22
CA GLN A 26 -6.63 8.26 -10.54
C GLN A 26 -8.02 7.69 -10.87
N GLY A 27 -9.00 7.88 -9.99
CA GLY A 27 -10.38 7.46 -10.16
C GLY A 27 -10.66 5.97 -9.86
N PRO A 28 -11.91 5.53 -9.94
CA PRO A 28 -12.32 4.14 -9.84
C PRO A 28 -11.68 3.27 -10.93
N MET A 29 -11.53 1.98 -10.67
CA MET A 29 -11.09 0.99 -11.67
C MET A 29 -12.29 0.24 -12.23
N THR A 30 -12.20 -0.14 -13.51
CA THR A 30 -13.11 -1.13 -14.10
C THR A 30 -12.84 -2.52 -13.50
N ARG A 31 -13.73 -3.47 -13.80
CA ARG A 31 -13.54 -4.87 -13.41
C ARG A 31 -12.28 -5.45 -14.02
N GLU A 32 -12.04 -5.20 -15.31
CA GLU A 32 -10.89 -5.68 -16.07
C GLU A 32 -9.57 -5.12 -15.51
N GLU A 33 -9.53 -3.83 -15.17
CA GLU A 33 -8.36 -3.20 -14.55
C GLU A 33 -8.07 -3.78 -13.17
N SER A 34 -9.12 -4.05 -12.37
CA SER A 34 -9.00 -4.67 -11.06
C SER A 34 -8.48 -6.10 -11.16
N ASP A 35 -9.00 -6.90 -12.09
CA ASP A 35 -8.55 -8.27 -12.31
C ASP A 35 -7.10 -8.31 -12.83
N ALA A 36 -6.73 -7.42 -13.75
CA ALA A 36 -5.35 -7.27 -14.21
C ALA A 36 -4.40 -6.86 -13.06
N PHE A 37 -4.87 -6.07 -12.10
CA PHE A 37 -4.06 -5.75 -10.92
C PHE A 37 -3.84 -6.98 -10.02
N VAL A 38 -4.85 -7.84 -9.83
CA VAL A 38 -4.68 -9.12 -9.12
C VAL A 38 -3.65 -10.00 -9.81
N ASP A 39 -3.67 -10.07 -11.15
CA ASP A 39 -2.70 -10.86 -11.91
C ASP A 39 -1.27 -10.32 -11.73
N ARG A 40 -1.07 -9.00 -11.74
CA ARG A 40 0.24 -8.40 -11.42
C ARG A 40 0.71 -8.73 -9.99
N ILE A 41 -0.21 -8.70 -9.01
CA ILE A 41 0.12 -9.07 -7.63
C ILE A 41 0.57 -10.55 -7.55
N LYS A 42 -0.14 -11.44 -8.23
CA LYS A 42 0.23 -12.86 -8.28
C LYS A 42 1.60 -13.05 -8.94
N ALA A 43 1.84 -12.40 -10.08
CA ALA A 43 3.11 -12.44 -10.78
C ALA A 43 4.27 -11.92 -9.91
N GLN A 44 4.11 -10.79 -9.20
CA GLN A 44 5.10 -10.25 -8.27
C GLN A 44 5.47 -11.27 -7.19
N TRP A 45 4.48 -11.98 -6.65
CA TRP A 45 4.73 -13.04 -5.68
C TRP A 45 5.51 -14.23 -6.24
N GLU A 46 5.23 -14.65 -7.48
CA GLU A 46 5.95 -15.74 -8.12
C GLU A 46 7.41 -15.35 -8.47
N GLU A 47 7.60 -14.10 -8.88
CA GLU A 47 8.91 -13.59 -9.30
C GLU A 47 9.82 -13.28 -8.10
N SER A 48 9.31 -12.61 -7.07
CA SER A 48 10.12 -12.03 -6.00
C SER A 48 9.96 -12.74 -4.64
N GLY A 49 8.94 -13.60 -4.48
CA GLY A 49 8.64 -14.23 -3.19
C GLY A 49 7.99 -13.31 -2.16
N TRP A 50 7.71 -12.05 -2.53
CA TRP A 50 7.02 -11.07 -1.70
C TRP A 50 6.11 -10.16 -2.53
N GLY A 51 5.12 -9.52 -1.87
CA GLY A 51 4.15 -8.67 -2.57
C GLY A 51 3.02 -8.22 -1.65
N LEU A 52 1.88 -7.88 -2.24
CA LEU A 52 0.67 -7.49 -1.51
C LEU A 52 -0.08 -8.76 -1.06
N TRP A 53 -0.42 -8.83 0.24
CA TRP A 53 -1.28 -9.88 0.79
C TRP A 53 -2.75 -9.48 0.72
N ALA A 54 -3.61 -10.43 0.44
CA ALA A 54 -5.03 -10.31 0.74
C ALA A 54 -5.24 -10.36 2.26
N VAL A 55 -6.04 -9.43 2.77
CA VAL A 55 -6.37 -9.32 4.19
C VAL A 55 -7.80 -9.79 4.42
N GLY A 56 -7.97 -10.70 5.37
CA GLY A 56 -9.27 -11.11 5.90
C GLY A 56 -9.26 -11.00 7.42
N VAL A 57 -10.44 -10.85 8.02
CA VAL A 57 -10.62 -10.75 9.47
C VAL A 57 -11.54 -11.89 9.91
N PRO A 58 -11.05 -12.86 10.72
CA PRO A 58 -11.86 -13.96 11.21
C PRO A 58 -13.15 -13.48 11.90
N GLY A 59 -14.27 -14.10 11.58
CA GLY A 59 -15.58 -13.73 12.14
C GLY A 59 -16.19 -12.43 11.58
N VAL A 60 -15.46 -11.68 10.69
CA VAL A 60 -15.96 -10.45 10.08
C VAL A 60 -16.11 -10.60 8.58
N ALA A 61 -15.01 -10.82 7.85
CA ALA A 61 -15.04 -11.01 6.41
C ALA A 61 -13.80 -11.77 5.91
N PRO A 62 -13.95 -12.66 4.91
CA PRO A 62 -12.85 -13.45 4.36
C PRO A 62 -11.87 -12.58 3.53
N PHE A 63 -12.32 -11.40 3.06
CA PHE A 63 -11.55 -10.42 2.34
C PHE A 63 -12.02 -9.01 2.71
N ILE A 64 -11.09 -8.13 3.07
CA ILE A 64 -11.35 -6.73 3.37
C ILE A 64 -10.48 -5.76 2.55
N GLY A 65 -9.56 -6.29 1.72
CA GLY A 65 -8.62 -5.52 0.92
C GLY A 65 -7.22 -6.12 0.95
N TYR A 66 -6.22 -5.29 0.75
CA TYR A 66 -4.82 -5.72 0.77
C TYR A 66 -3.94 -4.83 1.64
N VAL A 67 -2.85 -5.42 2.12
CA VAL A 67 -1.69 -4.75 2.72
C VAL A 67 -0.44 -5.51 2.29
N GLY A 68 0.69 -4.81 2.07
CA GLY A 68 1.92 -5.52 1.76
C GLY A 68 3.02 -4.65 1.20
N LEU A 69 3.97 -5.30 0.55
CA LEU A 69 5.16 -4.69 -0.03
C LEU A 69 5.02 -4.61 -1.55
N TRP A 70 5.52 -3.53 -2.14
CA TRP A 70 5.50 -3.32 -3.58
C TRP A 70 6.76 -2.60 -4.05
N PRO A 71 7.29 -2.88 -5.26
CA PRO A 71 8.38 -2.10 -5.84
C PRO A 71 7.99 -0.64 -6.06
N ALA A 72 8.86 0.30 -5.71
CA ALA A 72 8.66 1.74 -5.84
C ALA A 72 9.87 2.44 -6.50
N ASP A 73 10.45 1.83 -7.50
CA ASP A 73 11.68 2.28 -8.18
C ASP A 73 11.52 3.62 -8.88
N PHE A 74 10.28 4.03 -9.17
CA PHE A 74 9.96 5.29 -9.82
C PHE A 74 10.24 6.54 -8.97
N VAL A 75 10.41 6.39 -7.65
CA VAL A 75 10.59 7.52 -6.73
C VAL A 75 11.97 8.18 -6.92
N THR A 76 13.02 7.36 -6.94
CA THR A 76 14.41 7.84 -6.99
C THR A 76 15.20 7.28 -8.17
N GLY A 77 14.59 6.39 -8.98
CA GLY A 77 15.29 5.61 -10.01
C GLY A 77 16.19 4.51 -9.44
N SER A 78 16.13 4.27 -8.13
CA SER A 78 16.83 3.19 -7.43
C SER A 78 15.82 2.20 -6.85
N PRO A 79 16.17 0.92 -6.71
CA PRO A 79 15.27 -0.07 -6.13
C PRO A 79 14.81 0.34 -4.74
N MET A 80 13.50 0.52 -4.57
CA MET A 80 12.86 0.84 -3.29
C MET A 80 11.69 -0.10 -3.05
N ILE A 81 11.40 -0.36 -1.77
CA ILE A 81 10.25 -1.16 -1.35
C ILE A 81 9.26 -0.25 -0.63
N GLU A 82 8.05 -0.19 -1.15
CA GLU A 82 6.93 0.51 -0.52
C GLU A 82 6.12 -0.45 0.34
N VAL A 83 5.73 -0.04 1.54
CA VAL A 83 4.61 -0.65 2.27
C VAL A 83 3.33 0.10 1.95
N GLY A 84 2.34 -0.61 1.40
CA GLY A 84 1.07 -0.02 0.97
C GLY A 84 -0.14 -0.80 1.46
N TRP A 85 -1.31 -0.14 1.45
CA TRP A 85 -2.59 -0.72 1.85
C TRP A 85 -3.77 -0.10 1.12
N ARG A 86 -4.82 -0.91 0.94
CA ARG A 86 -6.13 -0.47 0.49
C ARG A 86 -7.18 -1.41 1.09
N LEU A 87 -8.06 -0.87 1.92
CA LEU A 87 -9.14 -1.62 2.57
C LEU A 87 -10.50 -1.05 2.14
N ALA A 88 -11.49 -1.92 2.08
CA ALA A 88 -12.87 -1.53 1.84
C ALA A 88 -13.37 -0.61 2.96
N ARG A 89 -14.14 0.41 2.60
CA ARG A 89 -14.54 1.52 3.45
C ARG A 89 -15.20 1.10 4.76
N GLN A 90 -16.06 0.07 4.73
CA GLN A 90 -16.74 -0.48 5.92
C GLN A 90 -15.80 -1.07 6.96
N HIS A 91 -14.52 -1.26 6.62
CA HIS A 91 -13.49 -1.82 7.51
C HIS A 91 -12.46 -0.77 7.96
N TRP A 92 -12.68 0.52 7.66
CA TRP A 92 -11.83 1.60 8.16
C TRP A 92 -12.09 1.88 9.66
N GLY A 93 -11.12 2.50 10.31
CA GLY A 93 -11.24 2.90 11.72
C GLY A 93 -11.00 1.79 12.75
N HIS A 94 -10.88 0.53 12.34
CA HIS A 94 -10.71 -0.63 13.23
C HIS A 94 -9.24 -1.00 13.53
N GLY A 95 -8.28 -0.28 12.96
CA GLY A 95 -6.84 -0.56 13.15
C GLY A 95 -6.26 -1.62 12.23
N TYR A 96 -7.05 -2.29 11.39
CA TYR A 96 -6.60 -3.40 10.54
C TYR A 96 -5.43 -3.03 9.61
N ALA A 97 -5.45 -1.83 8.99
CA ALA A 97 -4.34 -1.39 8.16
C ALA A 97 -3.03 -1.25 8.97
N THR A 98 -3.12 -0.69 10.18
CA THR A 98 -1.95 -0.49 11.07
C THR A 98 -1.37 -1.83 11.53
N GLU A 99 -2.21 -2.78 11.93
CA GLU A 99 -1.81 -4.12 12.37
C GLU A 99 -1.13 -4.87 11.22
N ALA A 100 -1.79 -4.94 10.06
CA ALA A 100 -1.26 -5.64 8.90
C ALA A 100 0.01 -4.99 8.33
N ALA A 101 0.10 -3.64 8.33
CA ALA A 101 1.29 -2.94 7.87
C ALA A 101 2.50 -3.14 8.79
N ARG A 102 2.31 -3.28 10.12
CA ARG A 102 3.39 -3.68 11.03
C ARG A 102 3.94 -5.06 10.68
N GLU A 103 3.08 -6.00 10.38
CA GLU A 103 3.50 -7.35 9.97
C GLU A 103 4.20 -7.32 8.60
N ALA A 104 3.73 -6.48 7.66
CA ALA A 104 4.41 -6.27 6.39
C ALA A 104 5.82 -5.68 6.58
N LEU A 105 6.00 -4.70 7.48
CA LEU A 105 7.31 -4.17 7.83
C LEU A 105 8.22 -5.26 8.45
N ARG A 106 7.68 -6.06 9.38
CA ARG A 106 8.42 -7.18 9.98
C ARG A 106 8.94 -8.13 8.89
N TYR A 107 8.06 -8.55 7.99
CA TYR A 107 8.42 -9.41 6.87
C TYR A 107 9.46 -8.76 5.95
N GLY A 108 9.27 -7.48 5.63
CA GLY A 108 10.20 -6.72 4.78
C GLY A 108 11.60 -6.64 5.37
N PHE A 109 11.73 -6.45 6.69
CA PHE A 109 13.04 -6.36 7.34
C PHE A 109 13.65 -7.72 7.70
N GLU A 110 12.84 -8.71 8.11
CA GLU A 110 13.36 -10.01 8.58
C GLU A 110 13.52 -11.03 7.46
N VAL A 111 12.66 -11.00 6.44
CA VAL A 111 12.61 -12.02 5.38
C VAL A 111 13.11 -11.50 4.04
N VAL A 112 12.65 -10.30 3.63
CA VAL A 112 13.10 -9.67 2.38
C VAL A 112 14.46 -8.98 2.55
N GLU A 113 14.87 -8.77 3.81
CA GLU A 113 16.13 -8.14 4.17
C GLU A 113 16.29 -6.70 3.64
N ALA A 114 15.19 -5.97 3.47
CA ALA A 114 15.19 -4.57 3.08
C ALA A 114 16.06 -3.74 4.03
N THR A 115 16.81 -2.79 3.51
CA THR A 115 17.58 -1.81 4.31
C THR A 115 16.72 -0.64 4.73
N GLU A 116 15.75 -0.28 3.91
CA GLU A 116 14.77 0.77 4.11
C GLU A 116 13.44 0.37 3.48
N ILE A 117 12.33 0.82 4.07
CA ILE A 117 10.98 0.68 3.51
C ILE A 117 10.33 2.06 3.52
N VAL A 118 9.67 2.41 2.43
CA VAL A 118 8.95 3.68 2.26
C VAL A 118 7.45 3.47 2.19
N SER A 119 6.69 4.55 2.32
CA SER A 119 5.28 4.62 1.99
C SER A 119 4.97 6.03 1.51
N LEU A 120 4.11 6.16 0.51
CA LEU A 120 3.83 7.43 -0.12
C LEU A 120 2.33 7.67 -0.29
N THR A 121 1.95 8.93 -0.31
CA THR A 121 0.57 9.34 -0.59
C THR A 121 0.51 10.85 -0.86
N VAL A 122 -0.63 11.35 -1.28
CA VAL A 122 -0.84 12.81 -1.38
C VAL A 122 -0.95 13.45 0.02
N PRO A 123 -0.55 14.73 0.20
CA PRO A 123 -0.58 15.42 1.49
C PRO A 123 -1.95 15.38 2.19
N GLN A 124 -3.04 15.41 1.41
CA GLN A 124 -4.42 15.47 1.88
C GLN A 124 -4.92 14.13 2.46
N ASN A 125 -4.26 13.01 2.16
CA ASN A 125 -4.65 11.69 2.66
C ASN A 125 -4.21 11.48 4.12
N ILE A 126 -4.82 12.23 5.03
CA ILE A 126 -4.51 12.20 6.46
C ILE A 126 -4.71 10.79 7.05
N ARG A 127 -5.65 10.00 6.51
CA ARG A 127 -5.88 8.62 6.98
C ARG A 127 -4.64 7.75 6.77
N SER A 128 -4.07 7.73 5.57
CA SER A 128 -2.84 6.98 5.28
C SER A 128 -1.64 7.51 6.06
N ARG A 129 -1.45 8.83 6.12
CA ARG A 129 -0.35 9.45 6.87
C ARG A 129 -0.36 9.04 8.35
N ARG A 130 -1.53 9.02 8.99
CA ARG A 130 -1.66 8.52 10.38
C ARG A 130 -1.30 7.04 10.54
N VAL A 131 -1.54 6.20 9.53
CA VAL A 131 -1.08 4.80 9.55
C VAL A 131 0.43 4.75 9.45
N MET A 132 1.04 5.49 8.51
CA MET A 132 2.50 5.59 8.36
C MET A 132 3.19 5.99 9.67
N GLU A 133 2.69 7.03 10.33
CA GLU A 133 3.20 7.50 11.62
C GLU A 133 3.08 6.44 12.73
N ARG A 134 1.91 5.76 12.81
CA ARG A 134 1.66 4.72 13.83
C ARG A 134 2.51 3.47 13.66
N ILE A 135 2.93 3.17 12.43
CA ILE A 135 3.84 2.04 12.17
C ILE A 135 5.32 2.46 12.23
N GLY A 136 5.57 3.74 12.49
CA GLY A 136 6.90 4.26 12.80
C GLY A 136 7.68 4.83 11.63
N LEU A 137 7.04 5.06 10.49
CA LEU A 137 7.68 5.81 9.40
C LEU A 137 7.76 7.29 9.76
N VAL A 138 8.80 7.95 9.26
CA VAL A 138 9.08 9.37 9.47
C VAL A 138 9.00 10.09 8.15
N HIS A 139 8.43 11.28 8.14
CA HIS A 139 8.34 12.18 7.01
C HIS A 139 9.42 13.26 7.08
N ASP A 140 10.15 13.45 5.99
CA ASP A 140 10.99 14.61 5.77
C ASP A 140 10.42 15.37 4.55
N PRO A 141 10.06 16.65 4.69
CA PRO A 141 9.55 17.45 3.56
C PRO A 141 10.54 17.57 2.38
N ALA A 142 11.84 17.34 2.60
CA ALA A 142 12.85 17.33 1.55
C ALA A 142 12.71 16.10 0.61
N ASP A 143 12.04 15.05 1.06
CA ASP A 143 11.79 13.84 0.28
C ASP A 143 10.47 13.90 -0.54
N ASP A 144 9.67 14.96 -0.38
CA ASP A 144 8.43 15.13 -1.10
C ASP A 144 8.70 15.33 -2.60
N PHE A 145 7.88 14.68 -3.44
CA PHE A 145 8.10 14.65 -4.89
C PHE A 145 6.80 14.73 -5.67
N ASP A 146 6.93 15.05 -6.95
CA ASP A 146 5.83 15.00 -7.91
C ASP A 146 5.81 13.63 -8.57
N HIS A 147 4.68 12.90 -8.41
CA HIS A 147 4.57 11.50 -8.82
C HIS A 147 4.59 11.37 -10.35
N PRO A 148 5.59 10.69 -10.95
CA PRO A 148 5.78 10.66 -12.41
C PRO A 148 4.65 9.95 -13.18
N GLY A 149 3.90 9.06 -12.52
CA GLY A 149 2.77 8.33 -13.09
C GLY A 149 1.42 9.07 -12.99
N VAL A 150 1.40 10.34 -12.53
CA VAL A 150 0.17 11.14 -12.43
C VAL A 150 0.17 12.21 -13.53
N ASP A 151 -0.87 12.18 -14.37
CA ASP A 151 -1.08 13.26 -15.34
C ASP A 151 -1.52 14.55 -14.62
N PRO A 152 -0.70 15.61 -14.66
CA PRO A 152 -0.98 16.87 -13.96
C PRO A 152 -2.17 17.65 -14.54
N LEU A 153 -2.57 17.37 -15.79
CA LEU A 153 -3.72 18.00 -16.42
C LEU A 153 -5.03 17.35 -15.98
N LEU A 154 -5.03 16.03 -15.82
CA LEU A 154 -6.22 15.27 -15.41
C LEU A 154 -6.39 15.23 -13.88
N TYR A 155 -5.27 15.12 -13.15
CA TYR A 155 -5.28 14.92 -11.69
C TYR A 155 -4.30 15.87 -10.96
N PRO A 156 -4.43 17.21 -11.10
CA PRO A 156 -3.46 18.16 -10.52
C PRO A 156 -3.35 18.03 -8.99
N HIS A 157 -4.40 17.62 -8.31
CA HIS A 157 -4.44 17.42 -6.85
C HIS A 157 -3.76 16.13 -6.38
N LEU A 158 -3.40 15.24 -7.31
CA LEU A 158 -2.69 14.00 -7.02
C LEU A 158 -1.22 14.03 -7.40
N VAL A 159 -0.70 15.13 -7.97
CA VAL A 159 0.69 15.23 -8.43
C VAL A 159 1.66 15.17 -7.26
N ARG A 160 1.48 16.05 -6.27
CA ARG A 160 2.38 16.15 -5.12
C ARG A 160 2.17 15.01 -4.14
N HIS A 161 3.26 14.28 -3.82
CA HIS A 161 3.26 13.20 -2.84
C HIS A 161 4.20 13.53 -1.68
N VAL A 162 3.82 13.10 -0.48
CA VAL A 162 4.66 13.03 0.71
C VAL A 162 5.26 11.64 0.80
N LEU A 163 6.55 11.56 1.12
CA LEU A 163 7.28 10.32 1.30
C LEU A 163 7.60 10.11 2.79
N TYR A 164 7.19 8.99 3.31
CA TYR A 164 7.53 8.50 4.65
C TYR A 164 8.49 7.34 4.53
N ARG A 165 9.49 7.24 5.43
CA ARG A 165 10.48 6.18 5.42
C ARG A 165 10.80 5.61 6.77
N ILE A 166 11.28 4.38 6.82
CA ILE A 166 11.84 3.76 8.00
C ILE A 166 13.03 2.89 7.60
N SER A 167 14.20 3.12 8.21
CA SER A 167 15.36 2.26 8.03
C SER A 167 15.28 1.01 8.92
N ARG A 168 15.98 -0.06 8.53
CA ARG A 168 16.12 -1.26 9.37
C ARG A 168 16.64 -0.93 10.76
N ALA A 169 17.62 -0.02 10.90
CA ALA A 169 18.17 0.39 12.19
C ALA A 169 17.10 1.05 13.07
N ALA A 170 16.31 2.00 12.52
CA ALA A 170 15.24 2.66 13.25
C ALA A 170 14.10 1.71 13.63
N TRP A 171 13.79 0.72 12.77
CA TRP A 171 12.80 -0.31 13.07
C TRP A 171 13.28 -1.25 14.20
N SER A 172 14.55 -1.71 14.14
CA SER A 172 15.12 -2.59 15.17
C SER A 172 15.19 -1.93 16.53
N ALA A 173 15.45 -0.63 16.60
CA ALA A 173 15.53 0.12 17.86
C ALA A 173 14.17 0.29 18.58
N ARG A 174 13.04 -0.04 17.93
CA ARG A 174 11.67 0.08 18.48
C ARG A 174 11.11 -1.25 19.00
N ARG A 175 11.87 -2.31 18.90
CA ARG A 175 11.53 -3.67 19.39
C ARG A 175 12.20 -3.96 20.71
#